data_a0b2dbd3e61544bc44e55538f29c6770
#
_entry.id   a0b2dbd3e61544bc44e55538f29c6770
#
_cell.length_a   1.000
_cell.length_b   1.000
_cell.length_c   1.000
_cell.angle_alpha   90.00
_cell.angle_beta   90.00
_cell.angle_gamma   90.00
#
_symmetry.space_group_name_H-M   'P 1'
#
loop_
_entity.id
_entity.type
_entity.pdbx_description
1 polymer ?
#
loop_
_entity_poly.entity_id
_entity_poly.type
_entity_poly.pdbx_seq_one_letter_code
_entity_poly.pdbx_strand_id
1 'polypeptide(L)'
;MSRRLPSTPPVLSGFTFVRVLGSGGFGDVFLYEQQLPRRNVAIKVLLPEVVNPRVRDMFQSEAQLMSQLSTHPSILSVFEAGVSSDGRPYLVTEVCVGGYGERFRAETIPVAEALRTGIRIAAALETAHRANVLHRDIKPGNILVTAYGHPVLSDFGIASSVYLGDNSTAVGLSVPWSAPEVIRESTTGSTASEIWSLGATVYSLLAGRSPFEVPGKDNSPGHLAGRILKSKPQPIGRSDVPARLEEVLNKAMSKNPIDRPHSALEFARQLQQVETSLGLPQTDRKSTRLNSSHANVSR
;
A
#
# COMPACT_ATOMS: atom_id res chain seq x y z
N MET A 1 8.95 11.33 -17.10
CA MET A 1 9.30 9.98 -17.60
C MET A 1 8.19 9.54 -18.54
N SER A 2 8.50 9.13 -19.79
CA SER A 2 7.48 8.60 -20.70
C SER A 2 6.91 7.30 -20.09
N ARG A 3 5.59 7.21 -19.99
CA ARG A 3 4.90 5.99 -19.56
C ARG A 3 5.24 4.88 -20.55
N ARG A 4 5.80 3.76 -20.09
CA ARG A 4 5.99 2.54 -20.91
C ARG A 4 4.62 2.08 -21.43
N LEU A 5 4.57 1.61 -22.68
CA LEU A 5 3.38 0.96 -23.21
C LEU A 5 3.12 -0.36 -22.46
N PRO A 6 1.85 -0.70 -22.18
CA PRO A 6 1.49 -1.98 -21.59
C PRO A 6 2.00 -3.15 -22.46
N SER A 7 2.37 -4.23 -21.83
CA SER A 7 2.65 -5.50 -22.50
C SER A 7 1.36 -6.08 -23.13
N THR A 8 1.51 -7.02 -24.05
CA THR A 8 0.37 -7.74 -24.61
C THR A 8 -0.34 -8.52 -23.49
N PRO A 9 -1.66 -8.37 -23.31
CA PRO A 9 -2.41 -9.14 -22.33
C PRO A 9 -2.33 -10.64 -22.66
N PRO A 10 -2.01 -11.53 -21.68
CA PRO A 10 -1.93 -12.96 -21.93
C PRO A 10 -3.31 -13.58 -22.20
N VAL A 11 -3.32 -14.64 -22.99
CA VAL A 11 -4.51 -15.49 -23.12
C VAL A 11 -4.58 -16.40 -21.90
N LEU A 12 -5.69 -16.30 -21.15
CA LEU A 12 -5.92 -17.05 -19.92
C LEU A 12 -7.22 -17.86 -20.06
N SER A 13 -7.15 -19.16 -19.76
CA SER A 13 -8.33 -20.03 -19.82
C SER A 13 -9.37 -19.59 -18.80
N GLY A 14 -10.63 -19.44 -19.23
CA GLY A 14 -11.72 -19.00 -18.37
C GLY A 14 -11.79 -17.48 -18.15
N PHE A 15 -10.93 -16.69 -18.81
CA PHE A 15 -10.93 -15.22 -18.70
C PHE A 15 -10.94 -14.57 -20.08
N THR A 16 -11.74 -13.53 -20.23
CA THR A 16 -11.80 -12.70 -21.44
C THR A 16 -11.21 -11.32 -21.16
N PHE A 17 -10.20 -10.90 -21.90
CA PHE A 17 -9.60 -9.58 -21.78
C PHE A 17 -10.61 -8.47 -22.10
N VAL A 18 -10.64 -7.42 -21.28
CA VAL A 18 -11.52 -6.25 -21.46
C VAL A 18 -10.70 -5.01 -21.77
N ARG A 19 -9.77 -4.61 -20.89
CA ARG A 19 -8.93 -3.42 -21.09
C ARG A 19 -7.75 -3.40 -20.12
N VAL A 20 -6.80 -2.50 -20.38
CA VAL A 20 -5.71 -2.18 -19.44
C VAL A 20 -6.24 -1.36 -18.27
N LEU A 21 -5.82 -1.70 -17.04
CA LEU A 21 -6.09 -0.92 -15.82
C LEU A 21 -4.89 -0.05 -15.43
N GLY A 22 -3.67 -0.53 -15.62
CA GLY A 22 -2.46 0.20 -15.29
C GLY A 22 -1.20 -0.52 -15.71
N SER A 23 -0.08 0.21 -15.72
CA SER A 23 1.25 -0.29 -16.05
C SER A 23 2.25 0.16 -15.00
N GLY A 24 3.05 -0.77 -14.50
CA GLY A 24 4.08 -0.53 -13.49
C GLY A 24 5.46 -1.04 -13.93
N GLY A 25 6.46 -0.85 -13.07
CA GLY A 25 7.84 -1.27 -13.35
C GLY A 25 8.03 -2.78 -13.42
N PHE A 26 7.18 -3.57 -12.76
CA PHE A 26 7.30 -5.02 -12.64
C PHE A 26 6.23 -5.79 -13.39
N GLY A 27 5.11 -5.15 -13.69
CA GLY A 27 3.97 -5.80 -14.30
C GLY A 27 2.92 -4.82 -14.74
N ASP A 28 1.99 -5.35 -15.53
CA ASP A 28 0.81 -4.64 -15.99
C ASP A 28 -0.43 -5.23 -15.34
N VAL A 29 -1.44 -4.39 -15.12
CA VAL A 29 -2.72 -4.78 -14.57
C VAL A 29 -3.79 -4.63 -15.64
N PHE A 30 -4.51 -5.71 -15.87
CA PHE A 30 -5.57 -5.79 -16.88
C PHE A 30 -6.91 -6.10 -16.23
N LEU A 31 -7.98 -5.57 -16.81
CA LEU A 31 -9.34 -5.98 -16.51
C LEU A 31 -9.68 -7.19 -17.38
N TYR A 32 -10.15 -8.25 -16.75
CA TYR A 32 -10.71 -9.42 -17.41
C TYR A 32 -12.12 -9.71 -16.89
N GLU A 33 -12.94 -10.30 -17.72
CA GLU A 33 -14.17 -10.97 -17.32
C GLU A 33 -13.87 -12.46 -17.07
N GLN A 34 -14.01 -12.93 -15.84
CA GLN A 34 -13.98 -14.34 -15.48
C GLN A 34 -15.29 -14.98 -15.92
N GLN A 35 -15.24 -16.16 -16.57
CA GLN A 35 -16.43 -16.80 -17.15
C GLN A 35 -17.24 -17.56 -16.10
N LEU A 36 -16.57 -18.23 -15.13
CA LEU A 36 -17.24 -19.02 -14.11
C LEU A 36 -16.53 -18.89 -12.74
N PRO A 37 -17.17 -18.30 -11.72
CA PRO A 37 -18.40 -17.50 -11.81
C PRO A 37 -18.19 -16.24 -12.64
N ARG A 38 -19.24 -15.76 -13.31
CA ARG A 38 -19.11 -14.56 -14.16
C ARG A 38 -18.93 -13.31 -13.32
N ARG A 39 -17.78 -12.68 -13.44
CA ARG A 39 -17.45 -11.41 -12.76
C ARG A 39 -16.25 -10.72 -13.39
N ASN A 40 -16.15 -9.41 -13.16
CA ASN A 40 -14.93 -8.67 -13.48
C ASN A 40 -13.85 -8.93 -12.43
N VAL A 41 -12.61 -9.11 -12.89
CA VAL A 41 -11.42 -9.30 -12.06
C VAL A 41 -10.28 -8.44 -12.58
N ALA A 42 -9.39 -8.01 -11.69
CA ALA A 42 -8.12 -7.40 -12.06
C ALA A 42 -7.05 -8.48 -12.10
N ILE A 43 -6.28 -8.54 -13.18
CA ILE A 43 -5.20 -9.53 -13.31
C ILE A 43 -3.88 -8.76 -13.46
N LYS A 44 -3.02 -8.88 -12.45
CA LYS A 44 -1.64 -8.37 -12.48
C LYS A 44 -0.75 -9.44 -13.10
N VAL A 45 -0.06 -9.08 -14.17
CA VAL A 45 0.83 -9.97 -14.93
C VAL A 45 2.24 -9.43 -14.88
N LEU A 46 3.22 -10.24 -14.51
CA LEU A 46 4.63 -9.83 -14.50
C LEU A 46 5.13 -9.60 -15.93
N LEU A 47 6.05 -8.66 -16.07
CA LEU A 47 6.71 -8.40 -17.36
C LEU A 47 7.62 -9.58 -17.73
N PRO A 48 7.70 -9.94 -19.02
CA PRO A 48 8.60 -11.02 -19.48
C PRO A 48 10.05 -10.81 -19.02
N GLU A 49 10.53 -9.57 -19.04
CA GLU A 49 11.92 -9.18 -18.75
C GLU A 49 12.32 -9.39 -17.29
N VAL A 50 11.34 -9.41 -16.38
CA VAL A 50 11.60 -9.63 -14.94
C VAL A 50 11.44 -11.09 -14.52
N VAL A 51 10.88 -11.94 -15.38
CA VAL A 51 10.59 -13.34 -15.06
C VAL A 51 11.86 -14.20 -15.13
N ASN A 52 12.25 -14.76 -13.99
CA ASN A 52 13.27 -15.79 -13.86
C ASN A 52 12.82 -16.82 -12.79
N PRO A 53 13.50 -17.96 -12.62
CA PRO A 53 13.08 -18.99 -11.65
C PRO A 53 12.89 -18.43 -10.25
N ARG A 54 13.83 -17.63 -9.76
CA ARG A 54 13.78 -17.01 -8.42
C ARG A 54 12.55 -16.10 -8.27
N VAL A 55 12.25 -15.27 -9.28
CA VAL A 55 11.08 -14.38 -9.27
C VAL A 55 9.78 -15.18 -9.28
N ARG A 56 9.73 -16.32 -9.97
CA ARG A 56 8.55 -17.21 -9.95
C ARG A 56 8.30 -17.80 -8.56
N ASP A 57 9.33 -18.33 -7.91
CA ASP A 57 9.22 -18.91 -6.56
C ASP A 57 8.78 -17.85 -5.55
N MET A 58 9.33 -16.65 -5.65
CA MET A 58 8.96 -15.52 -4.80
C MET A 58 7.52 -15.09 -5.03
N PHE A 59 7.08 -15.00 -6.28
CA PHE A 59 5.70 -14.66 -6.64
C PHE A 59 4.70 -15.68 -6.10
N GLN A 60 5.02 -16.99 -6.20
CA GLN A 60 4.16 -18.04 -5.64
C GLN A 60 4.05 -17.95 -4.12
N SER A 61 5.19 -17.74 -3.44
CA SER A 61 5.21 -17.59 -1.98
C SER A 61 4.40 -16.38 -1.53
N GLU A 62 4.50 -15.27 -2.24
CA GLU A 62 3.73 -14.06 -1.95
C GLU A 62 2.24 -14.23 -2.24
N ALA A 63 1.87 -14.85 -3.35
CA ALA A 63 0.48 -15.15 -3.66
C ALA A 63 -0.17 -15.98 -2.55
N GLN A 64 0.56 -16.95 -1.99
CA GLN A 64 0.10 -17.76 -0.88
C GLN A 64 -0.07 -16.95 0.41
N LEU A 65 0.89 -16.07 0.74
CA LEU A 65 0.80 -15.16 1.88
C LEU A 65 -0.37 -14.18 1.72
N MET A 66 -0.52 -13.57 0.56
CA MET A 66 -1.64 -12.66 0.29
C MET A 66 -2.99 -13.37 0.40
N SER A 67 -3.10 -14.62 -0.06
CA SER A 67 -4.32 -15.42 0.08
C SER A 67 -4.72 -15.58 1.55
N GLN A 68 -3.76 -15.82 2.45
CA GLN A 68 -4.01 -15.93 3.88
C GLN A 68 -4.40 -14.59 4.53
N LEU A 69 -3.77 -13.50 4.11
CA LEU A 69 -4.01 -12.15 4.63
C LEU A 69 -5.26 -11.51 4.04
N SER A 70 -5.71 -11.91 2.86
CA SER A 70 -6.85 -11.33 2.13
C SER A 70 -8.22 -11.52 2.81
N THR A 71 -8.27 -12.23 3.92
CA THR A 71 -9.44 -12.26 4.82
C THR A 71 -9.66 -10.93 5.55
N HIS A 72 -8.62 -10.09 5.67
CA HIS A 72 -8.73 -8.77 6.27
C HIS A 72 -9.40 -7.79 5.27
N PRO A 73 -10.43 -7.03 5.67
CA PRO A 73 -11.23 -6.19 4.75
C PRO A 73 -10.46 -5.02 4.13
N SER A 74 -9.29 -4.67 4.67
CA SER A 74 -8.42 -3.62 4.12
C SER A 74 -7.12 -4.19 3.53
N ILE A 75 -7.13 -5.45 3.13
CA ILE A 75 -6.11 -6.08 2.29
C ILE A 75 -6.79 -6.51 0.99
N LEU A 76 -6.15 -6.23 -0.15
CA LEU A 76 -6.69 -6.57 -1.47
C LEU A 76 -6.98 -8.07 -1.56
N SER A 77 -8.20 -8.42 -1.95
CA SER A 77 -8.61 -9.82 -2.06
C SER A 77 -7.94 -10.48 -3.26
N VAL A 78 -7.23 -11.57 -2.99
CA VAL A 78 -6.65 -12.46 -4.01
C VAL A 78 -7.59 -13.64 -4.23
N PHE A 79 -7.92 -13.90 -5.49
CA PHE A 79 -8.82 -15.00 -5.88
C PHE A 79 -8.06 -16.21 -6.42
N GLU A 80 -6.99 -15.95 -7.20
CA GLU A 80 -6.23 -16.99 -7.89
C GLU A 80 -4.83 -16.47 -8.22
N ALA A 81 -3.88 -17.38 -8.33
CA ALA A 81 -2.56 -17.13 -8.89
C ALA A 81 -2.19 -18.24 -9.87
N GLY A 82 -1.46 -17.90 -10.94
CA GLY A 82 -1.08 -18.88 -11.93
C GLY A 82 0.07 -18.42 -12.82
N VAL A 83 0.33 -19.24 -13.84
CA VAL A 83 1.30 -18.93 -14.90
C VAL A 83 0.56 -19.03 -16.23
N SER A 84 0.64 -17.98 -17.02
CA SER A 84 0.03 -17.91 -18.36
C SER A 84 0.74 -18.84 -19.36
N SER A 85 0.12 -19.09 -20.50
CA SER A 85 0.68 -19.95 -21.55
C SER A 85 2.01 -19.42 -22.11
N ASP A 86 2.27 -18.12 -22.02
CA ASP A 86 3.53 -17.49 -22.40
C ASP A 86 4.57 -17.45 -21.26
N GLY A 87 4.29 -18.14 -20.15
CA GLY A 87 5.23 -18.34 -19.04
C GLY A 87 5.27 -17.21 -18.01
N ARG A 88 4.39 -16.21 -18.11
CA ARG A 88 4.33 -15.09 -17.16
C ARG A 88 3.46 -15.43 -15.93
N PRO A 89 3.98 -15.23 -14.70
CA PRO A 89 3.17 -15.31 -13.50
C PRO A 89 2.08 -14.23 -13.50
N TYR A 90 0.88 -14.60 -13.01
CA TYR A 90 -0.24 -13.67 -12.85
C TYR A 90 -0.97 -13.87 -11.53
N LEU A 91 -1.57 -12.79 -11.03
CA LEU A 91 -2.37 -12.74 -9.81
C LEU A 91 -3.76 -12.17 -10.14
N VAL A 92 -4.80 -12.91 -9.81
CA VAL A 92 -6.21 -12.50 -9.99
C VAL A 92 -6.72 -11.92 -8.68
N THR A 93 -7.22 -10.68 -8.73
CA THR A 93 -7.68 -9.95 -7.56
C THR A 93 -9.06 -9.33 -7.79
N GLU A 94 -9.65 -8.81 -6.72
CA GLU A 94 -10.83 -7.94 -6.85
C GLU A 94 -10.50 -6.69 -7.68
N VAL A 95 -11.52 -6.14 -8.35
CA VAL A 95 -11.40 -4.88 -9.09
C VAL A 95 -11.58 -3.71 -8.13
N CYS A 96 -10.59 -2.82 -8.10
CA CYS A 96 -10.71 -1.53 -7.43
C CYS A 96 -11.10 -0.43 -8.41
N VAL A 97 -11.93 0.52 -7.97
CA VAL A 97 -12.45 1.60 -8.80
C VAL A 97 -11.56 2.84 -8.81
N GLY A 98 -10.52 2.86 -7.97
CA GLY A 98 -9.56 3.95 -7.87
C GLY A 98 -8.49 3.67 -6.83
N GLY A 99 -7.74 4.69 -6.47
CA GLY A 99 -6.69 4.62 -5.46
C GLY A 99 -6.10 6.00 -5.17
N TYR A 100 -5.18 6.06 -4.22
CA TYR A 100 -4.57 7.31 -3.79
C TYR A 100 -3.30 7.68 -4.57
N GLY A 101 -2.84 6.84 -5.51
CA GLY A 101 -1.58 7.01 -6.22
C GLY A 101 -1.41 8.33 -6.96
N GLU A 102 -2.42 8.74 -7.71
CA GLU A 102 -2.46 10.04 -8.38
C GLU A 102 -3.35 11.04 -7.62
N ARG A 103 -4.39 10.54 -6.97
CA ARG A 103 -5.41 11.32 -6.31
C ARG A 103 -4.86 12.23 -5.20
N PHE A 104 -3.86 11.76 -4.42
CA PHE A 104 -3.29 12.55 -3.32
C PHE A 104 -2.61 13.84 -3.78
N ARG A 105 -2.17 13.91 -5.05
CA ARG A 105 -1.57 15.12 -5.63
C ARG A 105 -2.58 16.00 -6.37
N ALA A 106 -3.64 15.38 -6.90
CA ALA A 106 -4.63 16.04 -7.74
C ALA A 106 -5.77 16.66 -6.94
N GLU A 107 -6.05 16.14 -5.74
CA GLU A 107 -7.21 16.53 -4.94
C GLU A 107 -6.82 16.85 -3.50
N THR A 108 -7.60 17.71 -2.86
CA THR A 108 -7.54 17.92 -1.41
C THR A 108 -8.31 16.79 -0.71
N ILE A 109 -7.61 15.83 -0.13
CA ILE A 109 -8.22 14.74 0.62
C ILE A 109 -8.78 15.28 1.95
N PRO A 110 -10.07 15.07 2.28
CA PRO A 110 -10.63 15.48 3.58
C PRO A 110 -9.92 14.82 4.76
N VAL A 111 -9.75 15.54 5.87
CA VAL A 111 -9.08 15.03 7.08
C VAL A 111 -9.73 13.74 7.57
N ALA A 112 -11.08 13.68 7.60
CA ALA A 112 -11.82 12.49 8.00
C ALA A 112 -11.54 11.27 7.09
N GLU A 113 -11.34 11.49 5.79
CA GLU A 113 -11.00 10.42 4.85
C GLU A 113 -9.56 9.93 5.06
N ALA A 114 -8.60 10.84 5.25
CA ALA A 114 -7.21 10.50 5.51
C ALA A 114 -7.05 9.73 6.84
N LEU A 115 -7.75 10.14 7.90
CA LEU A 115 -7.79 9.43 9.18
C LEU A 115 -8.36 8.02 9.02
N ARG A 116 -9.55 7.90 8.42
CA ARG A 116 -10.19 6.61 8.17
C ARG A 116 -9.30 5.67 7.37
N THR A 117 -8.64 6.18 6.33
CA THR A 117 -7.70 5.41 5.51
C THR A 117 -6.51 4.96 6.34
N GLY A 118 -5.87 5.87 7.07
CA GLY A 118 -4.73 5.56 7.95
C GLY A 118 -5.06 4.49 8.98
N ILE A 119 -6.21 4.59 9.65
CA ILE A 119 -6.66 3.61 10.67
C ILE A 119 -6.88 2.23 10.05
N ARG A 120 -7.56 2.15 8.91
CA ARG A 120 -7.85 0.87 8.24
C ARG A 120 -6.59 0.20 7.71
N ILE A 121 -5.68 0.96 7.11
CA ILE A 121 -4.40 0.42 6.64
C ILE A 121 -3.51 0.02 7.81
N ALA A 122 -3.51 0.77 8.92
CA ALA A 122 -2.81 0.36 10.14
C ALA A 122 -3.34 -0.98 10.68
N ALA A 123 -4.65 -1.23 10.63
CA ALA A 123 -5.23 -2.51 11.05
C ALA A 123 -4.83 -3.67 10.10
N ALA A 124 -4.76 -3.40 8.80
CA ALA A 124 -4.26 -4.36 7.81
C ALA A 124 -2.80 -4.73 8.08
N LEU A 125 -1.94 -3.72 8.32
CA LEU A 125 -0.53 -3.92 8.67
C LEU A 125 -0.35 -4.69 9.98
N GLU A 126 -1.14 -4.37 11.01
CA GLU A 126 -1.10 -5.13 12.27
C GLU A 126 -1.41 -6.61 12.05
N THR A 127 -2.36 -6.92 11.16
CA THR A 127 -2.68 -8.32 10.80
C THR A 127 -1.51 -9.00 10.10
N ALA A 128 -0.86 -8.31 9.16
CA ALA A 128 0.33 -8.81 8.49
C ALA A 128 1.52 -9.00 9.47
N HIS A 129 1.77 -8.03 10.34
CA HIS A 129 2.86 -8.09 11.33
C HIS A 129 2.69 -9.27 12.30
N ARG A 130 1.46 -9.58 12.72
CA ARG A 130 1.17 -10.76 13.56
C ARG A 130 1.44 -12.08 12.84
N ALA A 131 1.36 -12.08 11.52
CA ALA A 131 1.76 -13.21 10.68
C ALA A 131 3.26 -13.18 10.30
N ASN A 132 4.07 -12.29 10.91
CA ASN A 132 5.48 -12.05 10.60
C ASN A 132 5.71 -11.62 9.13
N VAL A 133 4.75 -10.94 8.54
CA VAL A 133 4.82 -10.42 7.17
C VAL A 133 5.00 -8.90 7.21
N LEU A 134 5.99 -8.40 6.48
CA LEU A 134 6.20 -6.98 6.24
C LEU A 134 5.78 -6.64 4.80
N HIS A 135 5.14 -5.49 4.63
CA HIS A 135 4.70 -5.00 3.32
C HIS A 135 5.85 -4.41 2.49
N ARG A 136 6.73 -3.65 3.13
CA ARG A 136 7.97 -3.03 2.60
C ARG A 136 7.81 -1.93 1.55
N ASP A 137 6.60 -1.68 1.05
CA ASP A 137 6.34 -0.63 0.05
C ASP A 137 5.03 0.14 0.34
N ILE A 138 4.86 0.62 1.58
CA ILE A 138 3.67 1.38 1.98
C ILE A 138 3.80 2.80 1.44
N LYS A 139 2.88 3.15 0.53
CA LYS A 139 2.80 4.46 -0.13
C LYS A 139 1.38 4.69 -0.66
N PRO A 140 1.00 5.94 -0.99
CA PRO A 140 -0.33 6.22 -1.57
C PRO A 140 -0.66 5.36 -2.80
N GLY A 141 0.34 5.04 -3.63
CA GLY A 141 0.16 4.24 -4.85
C GLY A 141 -0.31 2.81 -4.61
N ASN A 142 -0.03 2.26 -3.43
CA ASN A 142 -0.42 0.89 -3.05
C ASN A 142 -1.69 0.86 -2.18
N ILE A 143 -2.37 1.99 -1.99
CA ILE A 143 -3.68 2.05 -1.35
C ILE A 143 -4.74 2.26 -2.42
N LEU A 144 -5.47 1.19 -2.71
CA LEU A 144 -6.57 1.17 -3.67
C LEU A 144 -7.92 1.37 -2.95
N VAL A 145 -8.95 1.67 -3.74
CA VAL A 145 -10.31 1.85 -3.22
C VAL A 145 -11.23 0.87 -3.93
N THR A 146 -11.91 0.02 -3.16
CA THR A 146 -12.89 -0.94 -3.68
C THR A 146 -14.15 -0.25 -4.21
N ALA A 147 -14.99 -0.97 -4.93
CA ALA A 147 -16.30 -0.46 -5.40
C ALA A 147 -17.21 0.04 -4.26
N TYR A 148 -16.95 -0.38 -3.02
CA TYR A 148 -17.70 0.04 -1.83
C TYR A 148 -17.05 1.23 -1.09
N GLY A 149 -16.02 1.86 -1.66
CA GLY A 149 -15.32 2.98 -1.04
C GLY A 149 -14.40 2.60 0.12
N HIS A 150 -14.01 1.32 0.23
CA HIS A 150 -13.10 0.85 1.27
C HIS A 150 -11.64 0.92 0.80
N PRO A 151 -10.72 1.54 1.58
CA PRO A 151 -9.30 1.49 1.28
C PRO A 151 -8.76 0.08 1.54
N VAL A 152 -8.01 -0.44 0.59
CA VAL A 152 -7.32 -1.71 0.67
C VAL A 152 -5.85 -1.56 0.30
N LEU A 153 -4.98 -2.26 1.01
CA LEU A 153 -3.54 -2.31 0.75
C LEU A 153 -3.26 -3.40 -0.27
N SER A 154 -2.55 -3.04 -1.34
CA SER A 154 -2.13 -3.93 -2.43
C SER A 154 -0.61 -4.08 -2.45
N ASP A 155 -0.12 -5.01 -3.26
CA ASP A 155 1.31 -5.15 -3.58
C ASP A 155 2.22 -5.41 -2.36
N PHE A 156 1.89 -6.43 -1.57
CA PHE A 156 2.75 -6.94 -0.52
C PHE A 156 4.05 -7.50 -1.11
N GLY A 157 5.17 -6.85 -0.82
CA GLY A 157 6.53 -7.42 -0.91
C GLY A 157 7.13 -7.87 -2.25
N ILE A 158 6.37 -8.01 -3.37
CA ILE A 158 6.89 -8.54 -4.64
C ILE A 158 8.13 -7.75 -5.12
N ALA A 159 8.09 -6.43 -4.99
CA ALA A 159 9.16 -5.58 -5.50
C ALA A 159 10.44 -5.64 -4.66
N SER A 160 10.32 -5.68 -3.34
CA SER A 160 11.48 -5.62 -2.44
C SER A 160 12.31 -6.91 -2.42
N SER A 161 11.67 -8.04 -2.70
CA SER A 161 12.34 -9.33 -2.71
C SER A 161 13.13 -9.57 -4.00
N VAL A 162 12.72 -8.97 -5.11
CA VAL A 162 13.43 -9.10 -6.41
C VAL A 162 14.80 -8.42 -6.37
N TYR A 163 14.96 -7.36 -5.56
CA TYR A 163 16.22 -6.58 -5.50
C TYR A 163 17.24 -7.06 -4.47
N LEU A 164 16.90 -7.99 -3.57
CA LEU A 164 17.85 -8.51 -2.56
C LEU A 164 18.93 -9.44 -3.13
N GLY A 165 19.04 -9.60 -4.46
CA GLY A 165 19.89 -10.61 -5.10
C GLY A 165 21.08 -10.16 -5.91
N ASP A 166 21.19 -8.91 -6.31
CA ASP A 166 22.33 -8.42 -7.10
C ASP A 166 22.68 -6.99 -6.72
N ASN A 167 23.98 -6.66 -6.75
CA ASN A 167 24.64 -5.39 -6.42
C ASN A 167 24.11 -4.13 -7.16
N SER A 168 22.86 -4.07 -7.51
CA SER A 168 22.25 -2.90 -8.14
C SER A 168 21.58 -2.03 -7.08
N THR A 169 22.28 -0.98 -6.71
CA THR A 169 21.80 0.27 -6.08
C THR A 169 20.27 0.46 -6.15
N ALA A 170 19.63 0.57 -4.98
CA ALA A 170 18.37 1.30 -4.63
C ALA A 170 17.27 1.48 -5.72
N VAL A 171 17.28 0.73 -6.82
CA VAL A 171 16.31 0.81 -7.92
C VAL A 171 15.06 0.02 -7.53
N GLY A 172 14.18 0.62 -6.74
CA GLY A 172 12.93 0.00 -6.29
C GLY A 172 12.43 0.54 -4.98
N LEU A 173 13.26 1.25 -4.22
CA LEU A 173 12.83 1.91 -3.00
C LEU A 173 11.91 3.10 -3.34
N SER A 174 10.75 3.11 -2.72
CA SER A 174 9.88 4.29 -2.73
C SER A 174 10.42 5.33 -1.74
N VAL A 175 11.59 5.91 -2.09
CA VAL A 175 12.38 6.82 -1.24
C VAL A 175 11.53 7.84 -0.49
N PRO A 176 10.51 8.53 -1.09
CA PRO A 176 9.72 9.54 -0.39
C PRO A 176 9.01 9.04 0.87
N TRP A 177 8.76 7.75 1.00
CA TRP A 177 8.05 7.11 2.12
C TRP A 177 8.93 6.15 2.93
N SER A 178 10.20 5.98 2.53
CA SER A 178 11.14 5.05 3.20
C SER A 178 11.68 5.64 4.50
N ALA A 179 11.81 4.80 5.51
CA ALA A 179 12.38 5.17 6.80
C ALA A 179 13.91 5.41 6.71
N PRO A 180 14.49 6.26 7.59
CA PRO A 180 15.92 6.57 7.57
C PRO A 180 16.82 5.35 7.66
N GLU A 181 16.47 4.37 8.49
CA GLU A 181 17.23 3.13 8.67
C GLU A 181 17.19 2.23 7.44
N VAL A 182 16.09 2.28 6.65
CA VAL A 182 15.98 1.57 5.38
C VAL A 182 16.83 2.26 4.31
N ILE A 183 16.82 3.60 4.27
CA ILE A 183 17.66 4.38 3.35
C ILE A 183 19.15 4.18 3.63
N ARG A 184 19.54 4.01 4.92
CA ARG A 184 20.92 3.69 5.31
C ARG A 184 21.31 2.23 5.07
N GLU A 185 20.40 1.41 4.56
CA GLU A 185 20.59 -0.03 4.38
C GLU A 185 20.94 -0.78 5.67
N SER A 186 20.59 -0.19 6.84
CA SER A 186 20.80 -0.81 8.16
C SER A 186 19.83 -1.96 8.41
N THR A 187 18.74 -2.03 7.66
CA THR A 187 17.73 -3.08 7.69
C THR A 187 16.97 -3.14 6.36
N THR A 188 16.47 -4.30 6.02
CA THR A 188 15.57 -4.50 4.87
C THR A 188 14.11 -4.15 5.18
N GLY A 189 13.81 -3.80 6.45
CA GLY A 189 12.50 -3.42 6.95
C GLY A 189 12.23 -3.98 8.34
N SER A 190 11.32 -3.33 9.05
CA SER A 190 10.83 -3.70 10.37
C SER A 190 9.43 -3.13 10.58
N THR A 191 8.71 -3.59 11.61
CA THR A 191 7.43 -2.98 12.03
C THR A 191 7.59 -1.46 12.22
N ALA A 192 8.68 -1.02 12.85
CA ALA A 192 8.93 0.41 13.07
C ALA A 192 9.15 1.18 11.76
N SER A 193 9.83 0.60 10.76
CA SER A 193 9.98 1.24 9.45
C SER A 193 8.66 1.31 8.67
N GLU A 194 7.76 0.35 8.86
CA GLU A 194 6.43 0.38 8.24
C GLU A 194 5.50 1.41 8.89
N ILE A 195 5.62 1.63 10.20
CA ILE A 195 4.92 2.71 10.88
C ILE A 195 5.37 4.07 10.36
N TRP A 196 6.66 4.26 10.12
CA TRP A 196 7.16 5.44 9.42
C TRP A 196 6.51 5.61 8.05
N SER A 197 6.54 4.57 7.21
CA SER A 197 6.01 4.62 5.85
C SER A 197 4.51 4.91 5.84
N LEU A 198 3.75 4.35 6.80
CA LEU A 198 2.33 4.65 6.94
C LEU A 198 2.11 6.10 7.42
N GLY A 199 2.89 6.59 8.39
CA GLY A 199 2.86 8.00 8.81
C GLY A 199 3.14 8.95 7.65
N ALA A 200 4.17 8.66 6.84
CA ALA A 200 4.51 9.42 5.64
C ALA A 200 3.40 9.34 4.57
N THR A 201 2.72 8.21 4.47
CA THR A 201 1.59 8.03 3.56
C THR A 201 0.39 8.87 3.99
N VAL A 202 -0.04 8.80 5.26
CA VAL A 202 -1.15 9.62 5.77
C VAL A 202 -0.83 11.11 5.66
N TYR A 203 0.41 11.52 5.98
CA TYR A 203 0.88 12.87 5.72
C TYR A 203 0.67 13.26 4.26
N SER A 204 1.06 12.38 3.32
CA SER A 204 0.95 12.66 1.88
C SER A 204 -0.49 12.85 1.44
N LEU A 205 -1.43 12.07 1.98
CA LEU A 205 -2.86 12.25 1.71
C LEU A 205 -3.37 13.63 2.13
N LEU A 206 -2.84 14.16 3.24
CA LEU A 206 -3.22 15.47 3.75
C LEU A 206 -2.52 16.61 3.01
N ALA A 207 -1.22 16.49 2.76
CA ALA A 207 -0.38 17.56 2.26
C ALA A 207 -0.30 17.65 0.72
N GLY A 208 -0.78 16.64 -0.03
CA GLY A 208 -0.65 16.57 -1.48
C GLY A 208 0.78 16.34 -1.97
N ARG A 209 1.71 16.06 -1.06
CA ARG A 209 3.13 15.81 -1.34
C ARG A 209 3.74 14.91 -0.28
N SER A 210 4.92 14.35 -0.55
CA SER A 210 5.63 13.56 0.47
C SER A 210 6.22 14.47 1.57
N PRO A 211 6.47 13.91 2.80
CA PRO A 211 6.83 14.74 3.97
C PRO A 211 8.10 15.56 3.83
N PHE A 212 9.04 15.11 3.01
CA PHE A 212 10.34 15.75 2.80
C PHE A 212 10.49 16.42 1.44
N GLU A 213 9.42 16.43 0.67
CA GLU A 213 9.33 17.15 -0.61
C GLU A 213 9.21 18.65 -0.33
N VAL A 214 10.09 19.45 -0.94
CA VAL A 214 10.08 20.90 -0.83
C VAL A 214 9.70 21.51 -2.16
N PRO A 215 8.53 22.20 -2.24
CA PRO A 215 8.11 22.86 -3.48
C PRO A 215 9.19 23.78 -4.03
N GLY A 216 9.40 23.75 -5.34
CA GLY A 216 10.38 24.61 -6.02
C GLY A 216 11.85 24.20 -5.83
N LYS A 217 12.15 23.11 -5.11
CA LYS A 217 13.51 22.58 -4.97
C LYS A 217 13.66 21.23 -5.69
N ASP A 218 14.90 20.78 -5.83
CA ASP A 218 15.18 19.44 -6.35
C ASP A 218 14.67 18.38 -5.35
N ASN A 219 13.74 17.57 -5.82
CA ASN A 219 13.11 16.45 -5.11
C ASN A 219 13.50 15.09 -5.73
N SER A 220 14.63 15.02 -6.41
CA SER A 220 15.19 13.74 -6.87
C SER A 220 15.45 12.79 -5.71
N PRO A 221 15.50 11.47 -5.95
CA PRO A 221 15.64 10.46 -4.89
C PRO A 221 16.81 10.74 -3.94
N GLY A 222 17.97 11.17 -4.46
CA GLY A 222 19.15 11.48 -3.64
C GLY A 222 18.94 12.69 -2.71
N HIS A 223 18.31 13.76 -3.21
CA HIS A 223 17.99 14.93 -2.39
C HIS A 223 16.92 14.65 -1.33
N LEU A 224 15.90 13.85 -1.69
CA LEU A 224 14.90 13.38 -0.75
C LEU A 224 15.53 12.52 0.35
N ALA A 225 16.36 11.54 -0.02
CA ALA A 225 17.09 10.70 0.94
C ALA A 225 17.91 11.55 1.92
N GLY A 226 18.66 12.53 1.41
CA GLY A 226 19.42 13.47 2.25
C GLY A 226 18.54 14.21 3.26
N ARG A 227 17.37 14.69 2.86
CA ARG A 227 16.42 15.38 3.76
C ARG A 227 15.76 14.42 4.76
N ILE A 228 15.38 13.22 4.32
CA ILE A 228 14.84 12.19 5.21
C ILE A 228 15.84 11.86 6.32
N LEU A 229 17.11 11.80 6.03
CA LEU A 229 18.15 11.51 7.02
C LEU A 229 18.39 12.66 8.00
N LYS A 230 18.29 13.92 7.57
CA LYS A 230 18.80 15.10 8.32
C LYS A 230 17.72 16.08 8.77
N SER A 231 16.59 16.18 8.07
CA SER A 231 15.59 17.22 8.29
C SER A 231 14.33 16.69 8.99
N LYS A 232 13.52 17.59 9.54
CA LYS A 232 12.14 17.29 9.97
C LYS A 232 11.20 17.27 8.76
N PRO A 233 10.04 16.58 8.84
CA PRO A 233 8.99 16.72 7.84
C PRO A 233 8.57 18.18 7.66
N GLN A 234 8.15 18.54 6.45
CA GLN A 234 7.57 19.88 6.20
C GLN A 234 6.22 19.98 6.92
N PRO A 235 5.79 21.18 7.37
CA PRO A 235 4.42 21.38 7.83
C PRO A 235 3.40 21.02 6.76
N ILE A 236 2.25 20.47 7.14
CA ILE A 236 1.17 20.16 6.18
C ILE A 236 0.65 21.46 5.54
N GLY A 237 0.52 22.51 6.34
CA GLY A 237 0.17 23.85 5.84
C GLY A 237 -1.32 24.02 5.53
N ARG A 238 -2.20 23.22 6.13
CA ARG A 238 -3.66 23.29 6.00
C ARG A 238 -4.29 23.71 7.32
N SER A 239 -5.18 24.69 7.29
CA SER A 239 -5.87 25.20 8.49
C SER A 239 -6.90 24.22 9.07
N ASP A 240 -7.41 23.28 8.26
CA ASP A 240 -8.37 22.25 8.69
C ASP A 240 -7.68 21.00 9.27
N VAL A 241 -6.35 20.90 9.21
CA VAL A 241 -5.58 19.81 9.83
C VAL A 241 -5.21 20.22 11.27
N PRO A 242 -5.72 19.50 12.30
CA PRO A 242 -5.45 19.86 13.68
C PRO A 242 -3.98 19.59 14.04
N ALA A 243 -3.41 20.45 14.88
CA ALA A 243 -2.02 20.30 15.36
C ALA A 243 -1.77 18.91 15.98
N ARG A 244 -2.76 18.38 16.69
CA ARG A 244 -2.70 17.02 17.26
C ARG A 244 -2.45 15.93 16.22
N LEU A 245 -3.02 16.06 15.01
CA LEU A 245 -2.77 15.10 13.92
C LEU A 245 -1.32 15.24 13.42
N GLU A 246 -0.82 16.44 13.23
CA GLU A 246 0.59 16.65 12.86
C GLU A 246 1.56 16.09 13.91
N GLU A 247 1.27 16.22 15.20
CA GLU A 247 2.06 15.61 16.28
C GLU A 247 2.11 14.09 16.17
N VAL A 248 0.95 13.44 15.96
CA VAL A 248 0.85 11.98 15.79
C VAL A 248 1.66 11.52 14.58
N LEU A 249 1.55 12.22 13.45
CA LEU A 249 2.32 11.91 12.24
C LEU A 249 3.83 12.13 12.44
N ASN A 250 4.22 13.24 13.08
CA ASN A 250 5.61 13.51 13.39
C ASN A 250 6.21 12.45 14.32
N LYS A 251 5.44 11.96 15.30
CA LYS A 251 5.85 10.86 16.18
C LYS A 251 6.06 9.57 15.38
N ALA A 252 5.15 9.21 14.49
CA ALA A 252 5.31 8.04 13.60
C ALA A 252 6.54 8.16 12.70
N MET A 253 6.91 9.39 12.33
CA MET A 253 8.11 9.71 11.53
C MET A 253 9.31 10.18 12.39
N SER A 254 9.42 9.74 13.64
CA SER A 254 10.60 9.98 14.47
C SER A 254 11.82 9.30 13.87
N LYS A 255 12.98 9.99 13.87
CA LYS A 255 14.21 9.45 13.27
C LYS A 255 14.69 8.19 13.96
N ASN A 256 14.59 8.16 15.30
CA ASN A 256 14.90 6.99 16.08
C ASN A 256 13.67 6.05 16.08
N PRO A 257 13.79 4.80 15.61
CA PRO A 257 12.68 3.85 15.55
C PRO A 257 11.98 3.59 16.89
N ILE A 258 12.70 3.67 18.01
CA ILE A 258 12.16 3.42 19.35
C ILE A 258 11.18 4.50 19.82
N ASP A 259 11.26 5.72 19.25
CA ASP A 259 10.38 6.82 19.60
C ASP A 259 9.05 6.77 18.85
N ARG A 260 8.91 5.87 17.88
CA ARG A 260 7.68 5.65 17.10
C ARG A 260 6.66 4.84 17.91
N PRO A 261 5.38 4.82 17.52
CA PRO A 261 4.43 3.83 18.04
C PRO A 261 5.00 2.40 17.93
N HIS A 262 4.81 1.59 18.97
CA HIS A 262 5.42 0.25 19.04
C HIS A 262 4.73 -0.77 18.10
N SER A 263 3.51 -0.47 17.64
CA SER A 263 2.76 -1.31 16.71
C SER A 263 1.89 -0.46 15.77
N ALA A 264 1.49 -1.05 14.65
CA ALA A 264 0.52 -0.43 13.75
C ALA A 264 -0.83 -0.21 14.46
N LEU A 265 -1.19 -1.11 15.39
CA LEU A 265 -2.39 -0.97 16.21
C LEU A 265 -2.31 0.24 17.15
N GLU A 266 -1.15 0.51 17.75
CA GLU A 266 -0.94 1.71 18.58
C GLU A 266 -1.10 2.97 17.75
N PHE A 267 -0.50 3.03 16.56
CA PHE A 267 -0.65 4.15 15.65
C PHE A 267 -2.13 4.36 15.26
N ALA A 268 -2.86 3.26 14.93
CA ALA A 268 -4.30 3.35 14.66
C ALA A 268 -5.10 3.96 15.82
N ARG A 269 -4.76 3.59 17.08
CA ARG A 269 -5.42 4.16 18.27
C ARG A 269 -5.14 5.65 18.43
N GLN A 270 -3.92 6.10 18.13
CA GLN A 270 -3.58 7.52 18.16
C GLN A 270 -4.38 8.31 17.11
N LEU A 271 -4.55 7.77 15.89
CA LEU A 271 -5.40 8.38 14.87
C LEU A 271 -6.89 8.39 15.28
N GLN A 272 -7.40 7.34 15.93
CA GLN A 272 -8.78 7.30 16.46
C GLN A 272 -8.99 8.34 17.57
N GLN A 273 -8.00 8.62 18.40
CA GLN A 273 -8.05 9.71 19.38
C GLN A 273 -8.21 11.07 18.71
N VAL A 274 -7.57 11.27 17.54
CA VAL A 274 -7.77 12.47 16.73
C VAL A 274 -9.20 12.52 16.17
N GLU A 275 -9.75 11.41 15.63
CA GLU A 275 -11.16 11.37 15.20
C GLU A 275 -12.10 11.80 16.35
N THR A 276 -11.89 11.24 17.54
CA THR A 276 -12.68 11.60 18.72
C THR A 276 -12.58 13.08 19.06
N SER A 277 -11.37 13.67 19.01
CA SER A 277 -11.17 15.09 19.30
C SER A 277 -11.82 16.02 18.28
N LEU A 278 -12.07 15.53 17.06
CA LEU A 278 -12.78 16.23 15.99
C LEU A 278 -14.28 15.96 15.98
N GLY A 279 -14.81 15.19 16.94
CA GLY A 279 -16.22 14.77 16.94
C GLY A 279 -16.60 13.86 15.77
N LEU A 280 -15.61 13.23 15.11
CA LEU A 280 -15.85 12.29 14.03
C LEU A 280 -16.27 10.92 14.58
N PRO A 281 -17.10 10.15 13.84
CA PRO A 281 -17.34 8.76 14.16
C PRO A 281 -16.05 7.97 14.17
N GLN A 282 -15.82 7.16 15.21
CA GLN A 282 -14.64 6.31 15.27
C GLN A 282 -14.66 5.29 14.14
N THR A 283 -13.59 5.27 13.37
CA THR A 283 -13.35 4.26 12.33
C THR A 283 -13.16 2.88 12.97
N ASP A 284 -13.98 1.91 12.56
CA ASP A 284 -13.81 0.52 13.00
C ASP A 284 -12.54 -0.08 12.39
N ARG A 285 -11.68 -0.58 13.25
CA ARG A 285 -10.46 -1.32 12.90
C ARG A 285 -10.75 -2.77 12.50
N LYS A 286 -11.86 -3.32 12.99
CA LYS A 286 -12.28 -4.70 12.81
C LYS A 286 -13.41 -4.85 11.78
N SER A 287 -13.63 -3.86 10.90
CA SER A 287 -14.70 -3.94 9.90
C SER A 287 -14.70 -5.33 9.24
N THR A 288 -15.34 -6.26 9.92
CA THR A 288 -15.51 -7.64 9.48
C THR A 288 -16.52 -7.62 8.34
N ARG A 289 -16.22 -8.32 7.25
CA ARG A 289 -17.23 -8.77 6.28
C ARG A 289 -18.25 -9.75 6.90
N LEU A 290 -18.20 -9.95 8.21
CA LEU A 290 -19.00 -10.91 8.98
C LEU A 290 -19.72 -10.20 10.12
N ASN A 291 -20.85 -9.55 9.81
CA ASN A 291 -21.94 -9.36 10.76
C ASN A 291 -23.28 -9.16 10.04
N SER A 292 -23.69 -10.12 9.23
CA SER A 292 -25.08 -10.23 8.76
C SER A 292 -25.66 -11.64 8.79
N SER A 293 -25.07 -12.59 9.55
CA SER A 293 -25.63 -13.95 9.56
C SER A 293 -25.59 -14.70 10.90
N HIS A 294 -25.49 -14.02 12.05
CA HIS A 294 -25.71 -14.68 13.35
C HIS A 294 -26.56 -13.82 14.30
N ALA A 295 -27.72 -13.40 13.83
CA ALA A 295 -28.82 -13.05 14.70
C ALA A 295 -30.02 -13.91 14.29
N ASN A 296 -30.43 -14.81 15.17
CA ASN A 296 -31.63 -15.63 15.14
C ASN A 296 -31.55 -17.01 14.46
N VAL A 297 -30.93 -17.98 15.14
CA VAL A 297 -31.56 -19.28 15.33
C VAL A 297 -31.52 -19.60 16.81
N SER A 298 -32.53 -19.16 17.53
CA SER A 298 -32.96 -19.73 18.79
C SER A 298 -34.48 -19.77 18.76
N ARG A 299 -34.99 -20.87 18.30
CA ARG A 299 -36.17 -21.66 18.77
C ARG A 299 -36.48 -22.76 17.80
#